data_8ea97127a3abab296bc36b62c87dc077
#
_entry.id   8ea97127a3abab296bc36b62c87dc077
#
_cell.length_a   1.000
_cell.length_b   1.000
_cell.length_c   1.000
_cell.angle_alpha   90.00
_cell.angle_beta   90.00
_cell.angle_gamma   90.00
#
_symmetry.space_group_name_H-M   'P 1'
#
loop_
_entity.id
_entity.type
_entity.pdbx_description
1 polymer ?
#
loop_
_entity_poly.entity_id
_entity_poly.type
_entity_poly.pdbx_seq_one_letter_code
_entity_poly.pdbx_strand_id
1 'polypeptide(L)'
;MKLPSDYIDFLQPDCDRKTFIQNRLLESGIKSSVLVIDGKEHIYVDFPSGCYSSRYKLKTLVAHYDRVPGTYGANDNSSGVFALLEAAKKIAVLDSVHNVRIIFTDGEEEGRFGVVSQGSYSLAKKMKELNEDDGDVFVFDCVGRGEVPVICEIEFPPKIDKLFSRKYTNLISQVQNIFNRISSINNVMLPASYSDNAGFLANGIPAVAITMLPRDEVLNYMSNLKRIPGLRQSVMNRKLEDIPSKVAPEYILRESVPLTWRYIHTEFDKITTLTPSSFTIVSHIIDEIIKLNYLKTVV
;
A
#
# COMPACT_ATOMS: atom_id res chain seq x y z
N MET A 1 8.11 -11.05 15.40
CA MET A 1 6.77 -11.67 15.36
C MET A 1 6.88 -12.95 14.53
N LYS A 2 6.23 -14.06 14.90
CA LYS A 2 6.05 -15.19 13.97
C LYS A 2 4.90 -14.84 13.02
N LEU A 3 5.00 -15.29 11.76
CA LEU A 3 3.85 -15.22 10.86
C LEU A 3 2.68 -16.00 11.48
N PRO A 4 1.44 -15.53 11.32
CA PRO A 4 0.26 -16.26 11.75
C PRO A 4 0.21 -17.66 11.12
N SER A 5 -0.26 -18.66 11.86
CA SER A 5 -0.28 -20.05 11.37
C SER A 5 -1.15 -20.23 10.13
N ASP A 6 -2.19 -19.43 10.00
CA ASP A 6 -3.16 -19.41 8.92
C ASP A 6 -2.72 -18.57 7.70
N TYR A 7 -1.52 -17.98 7.74
CA TYR A 7 -0.95 -17.31 6.56
C TYR A 7 -0.85 -18.26 5.36
N ILE A 8 -0.46 -19.52 5.63
CA ILE A 8 -0.35 -20.55 4.60
C ILE A 8 -1.72 -20.87 3.97
N ASP A 9 -2.77 -20.88 4.78
CA ASP A 9 -4.14 -21.14 4.31
C ASP A 9 -4.62 -20.04 3.36
N PHE A 10 -4.29 -18.77 3.67
CA PHE A 10 -4.59 -17.64 2.81
C PHE A 10 -3.87 -17.68 1.45
N LEU A 11 -2.71 -18.35 1.37
CA LEU A 11 -1.94 -18.49 0.15
C LEU A 11 -2.45 -19.62 -0.77
N GLN A 12 -3.34 -20.50 -0.29
CA GLN A 12 -3.82 -21.62 -1.10
C GLN A 12 -4.54 -21.11 -2.37
N PRO A 13 -4.40 -21.81 -3.51
CA PRO A 13 -5.00 -21.37 -4.77
C PRO A 13 -6.53 -21.24 -4.72
N ASP A 14 -7.18 -22.10 -3.93
CA ASP A 14 -8.63 -22.17 -3.75
C ASP A 14 -9.16 -21.34 -2.57
N CYS A 15 -8.30 -20.57 -1.89
CA CYS A 15 -8.72 -19.70 -0.79
C CYS A 15 -9.62 -18.57 -1.31
N ASP A 16 -10.86 -18.52 -0.79
CA ASP A 16 -11.71 -17.34 -0.89
C ASP A 16 -11.18 -16.26 0.08
N ARG A 17 -10.28 -15.42 -0.43
CA ARG A 17 -9.57 -14.40 0.35
C ARG A 17 -10.51 -13.39 0.99
N LYS A 18 -11.62 -13.04 0.33
CA LYS A 18 -12.63 -12.13 0.87
C LYS A 18 -13.28 -12.74 2.12
N THR A 19 -13.81 -13.95 1.98
CA THR A 19 -14.44 -14.66 3.10
C THR A 19 -13.43 -14.93 4.23
N PHE A 20 -12.19 -15.26 3.91
CA PHE A 20 -11.13 -15.44 4.90
C PHE A 20 -10.92 -14.16 5.75
N ILE A 21 -10.77 -13.00 5.11
CA ILE A 21 -10.57 -11.71 5.80
C ILE A 21 -11.78 -11.40 6.69
N GLN A 22 -12.99 -11.56 6.19
CA GLN A 22 -14.22 -11.30 6.97
C GLN A 22 -14.31 -12.21 8.20
N ASN A 23 -14.00 -13.50 8.04
CA ASN A 23 -14.00 -14.46 9.17
C ASN A 23 -12.94 -14.08 10.22
N ARG A 24 -11.74 -13.70 9.81
CA ARG A 24 -10.67 -13.27 10.73
C ARG A 24 -11.03 -12.01 11.51
N LEU A 25 -11.70 -11.07 10.90
CA LEU A 25 -12.24 -9.89 11.57
C LEU A 25 -13.34 -10.29 12.56
N LEU A 26 -14.29 -11.14 12.14
CA LEU A 26 -15.40 -11.60 12.96
C LEU A 26 -14.93 -12.39 14.21
N GLU A 27 -13.96 -13.31 14.04
CA GLU A 27 -13.33 -14.03 15.14
C GLU A 27 -12.70 -13.12 16.20
N SER A 28 -12.29 -11.92 15.77
CA SER A 28 -11.75 -10.87 16.64
C SER A 28 -12.84 -9.91 17.16
N GLY A 29 -14.12 -10.22 16.93
CA GLY A 29 -15.26 -9.37 17.31
C GLY A 29 -15.41 -8.10 16.48
N ILE A 30 -14.73 -8.00 15.33
CA ILE A 30 -14.73 -6.82 14.46
C ILE A 30 -15.70 -7.07 13.31
N LYS A 31 -16.64 -6.14 13.12
CA LYS A 31 -17.58 -6.18 11.99
C LYS A 31 -16.93 -5.62 10.72
N SER A 32 -17.37 -6.12 9.60
CA SER A 32 -16.99 -5.61 8.28
C SER A 32 -18.16 -5.65 7.32
N SER A 33 -18.15 -4.72 6.36
CA SER A 33 -19.13 -4.61 5.29
C SER A 33 -18.46 -4.78 3.93
N VAL A 34 -19.16 -5.33 2.96
CA VAL A 34 -18.67 -5.41 1.57
C VAL A 34 -19.25 -4.25 0.77
N LEU A 35 -18.38 -3.47 0.16
CA LEU A 35 -18.72 -2.38 -0.74
C LEU A 35 -18.53 -2.85 -2.18
N VAL A 36 -19.64 -3.05 -2.90
CA VAL A 36 -19.58 -3.44 -4.32
C VAL A 36 -19.59 -2.18 -5.18
N ILE A 37 -18.50 -1.94 -5.89
CA ILE A 37 -18.31 -0.76 -6.75
C ILE A 37 -17.71 -1.22 -8.09
N ASP A 38 -18.43 -0.97 -9.18
CA ASP A 38 -18.04 -1.37 -10.54
C ASP A 38 -17.63 -2.86 -10.65
N GLY A 39 -18.36 -3.73 -9.92
CA GLY A 39 -18.11 -5.18 -9.89
C GLY A 39 -16.95 -5.63 -9.00
N LYS A 40 -16.25 -4.72 -8.31
CA LYS A 40 -15.22 -5.02 -7.31
C LYS A 40 -15.83 -5.03 -5.92
N GLU A 41 -15.34 -5.92 -5.06
CA GLU A 41 -15.87 -6.16 -3.72
C GLU A 41 -14.87 -5.73 -2.64
N HIS A 42 -14.88 -4.47 -2.27
CA HIS A 42 -13.99 -3.96 -1.21
C HIS A 42 -14.54 -4.30 0.18
N ILE A 43 -13.66 -4.69 1.11
CA ILE A 43 -14.04 -4.98 2.50
C ILE A 43 -13.75 -3.74 3.35
N TYR A 44 -14.79 -3.16 3.92
CA TYR A 44 -14.71 -2.03 4.84
C TYR A 44 -14.79 -2.54 6.27
N VAL A 45 -13.84 -2.12 7.13
CA VAL A 45 -13.85 -2.46 8.56
C VAL A 45 -14.70 -1.47 9.34
N ASP A 46 -15.72 -1.95 10.01
CA ASP A 46 -16.69 -1.13 10.73
C ASP A 46 -16.23 -0.88 12.19
N PHE A 47 -15.61 0.28 12.43
CA PHE A 47 -15.33 0.75 13.79
C PHE A 47 -16.50 1.59 14.33
N PRO A 48 -16.72 1.60 15.67
CA PRO A 48 -17.79 2.39 16.28
C PRO A 48 -17.70 3.88 15.93
N SER A 49 -18.84 4.55 15.76
CA SER A 49 -18.90 5.98 15.42
C SER A 49 -18.17 6.89 16.42
N GLY A 50 -18.13 6.50 17.69
CA GLY A 50 -17.41 7.22 18.74
C GLY A 50 -15.89 7.29 18.55
N CYS A 51 -15.33 6.46 17.66
CA CYS A 51 -13.90 6.47 17.32
C CYS A 51 -13.55 7.60 16.33
N TYR A 52 -14.53 8.35 15.83
CA TYR A 52 -14.34 9.39 14.81
C TYR A 52 -14.73 10.77 15.35
N SER A 53 -13.96 11.77 14.96
CA SER A 53 -14.24 13.17 15.25
C SER A 53 -14.12 13.99 13.96
N SER A 54 -15.10 14.86 13.72
CA SER A 54 -15.09 15.80 12.59
C SER A 54 -13.95 16.81 12.64
N ARG A 55 -13.28 16.95 13.80
CA ARG A 55 -12.12 17.85 13.98
C ARG A 55 -10.86 17.33 13.31
N TYR A 56 -10.71 16.01 13.19
CA TYR A 56 -9.48 15.38 12.70
C TYR A 56 -9.65 14.83 11.29
N LYS A 57 -8.58 14.84 10.54
CA LYS A 57 -8.54 14.17 9.25
C LYS A 57 -8.73 12.67 9.42
N LEU A 58 -9.38 12.07 8.45
CA LEU A 58 -9.50 10.62 8.35
C LEU A 58 -8.19 10.01 7.80
N LYS A 59 -7.76 8.92 8.38
CA LYS A 59 -6.63 8.11 7.93
C LYS A 59 -7.17 6.80 7.38
N THR A 60 -7.06 6.60 6.08
CA THR A 60 -7.50 5.35 5.43
C THR A 60 -6.29 4.45 5.21
N LEU A 61 -6.28 3.29 5.85
CA LEU A 61 -5.27 2.25 5.64
C LEU A 61 -5.82 1.28 4.61
N VAL A 62 -5.02 0.98 3.59
CA VAL A 62 -5.44 0.19 2.43
C VAL A 62 -4.44 -0.91 2.15
N ALA A 63 -4.94 -2.11 1.83
CA ALA A 63 -4.18 -3.20 1.23
C ALA A 63 -5.09 -3.99 0.29
N HIS A 64 -4.64 -4.30 -0.91
CA HIS A 64 -5.43 -5.15 -1.79
C HIS A 64 -5.34 -6.63 -1.40
N TYR A 65 -6.40 -7.37 -1.67
CA TYR A 65 -6.46 -8.78 -1.33
C TYR A 65 -6.54 -9.71 -2.56
N ASP A 66 -6.79 -9.16 -3.74
CA ASP A 66 -6.68 -9.90 -4.98
C ASP A 66 -5.22 -10.30 -5.27
N ARG A 67 -5.02 -11.16 -6.23
CA ARG A 67 -3.69 -11.62 -6.66
C ARG A 67 -3.70 -12.04 -8.12
N VAL A 68 -2.54 -12.02 -8.74
CA VAL A 68 -2.37 -12.59 -10.08
C VAL A 68 -2.65 -14.10 -10.05
N PRO A 69 -3.55 -14.64 -10.91
CA PRO A 69 -3.82 -16.06 -10.97
C PRO A 69 -2.55 -16.89 -11.19
N GLY A 70 -2.42 -18.00 -10.46
CA GLY A 70 -1.29 -18.90 -10.55
C GLY A 70 -0.07 -18.52 -9.71
N THR A 71 -0.13 -17.42 -8.96
CA THR A 71 0.91 -17.02 -8.01
C THR A 71 0.49 -17.29 -6.57
N TYR A 72 1.45 -17.33 -5.64
CA TYR A 72 1.13 -17.41 -4.21
C TYR A 72 0.70 -16.06 -3.65
N GLY A 73 1.31 -14.95 -4.12
CA GLY A 73 1.03 -13.61 -3.62
C GLY A 73 1.36 -13.46 -2.14
N ALA A 74 2.50 -14.03 -1.69
CA ALA A 74 2.84 -14.01 -0.28
C ALA A 74 3.23 -12.60 0.17
N ASN A 75 4.09 -11.92 -0.58
CA ASN A 75 4.41 -10.53 -0.32
C ASN A 75 3.40 -9.60 -0.99
N ASP A 76 2.97 -9.92 -2.20
CA ASP A 76 2.03 -9.18 -3.03
C ASP A 76 0.64 -9.85 -3.06
N ASN A 77 -0.37 -9.42 -2.28
CA ASN A 77 -0.20 -8.50 -1.16
C ASN A 77 -0.77 -9.10 0.13
N SER A 78 -0.55 -10.43 0.32
CA SER A 78 -0.94 -11.05 1.59
C SER A 78 -0.25 -10.36 2.78
N SER A 79 0.97 -9.82 2.58
CA SER A 79 1.69 -9.13 3.64
C SER A 79 0.98 -7.88 4.13
N GLY A 80 0.45 -7.06 3.24
CA GLY A 80 -0.38 -5.90 3.56
C GLY A 80 -1.68 -6.30 4.23
N VAL A 81 -2.35 -7.33 3.72
CA VAL A 81 -3.59 -7.86 4.32
C VAL A 81 -3.38 -8.26 5.77
N PHE A 82 -2.37 -9.08 6.07
CA PHE A 82 -2.12 -9.53 7.45
C PHE A 82 -1.65 -8.39 8.36
N ALA A 83 -0.88 -7.42 7.84
CA ALA A 83 -0.52 -6.23 8.60
C ALA A 83 -1.76 -5.43 9.01
N LEU A 84 -2.75 -5.27 8.12
CA LEU A 84 -3.97 -4.54 8.42
C LEU A 84 -4.97 -5.35 9.27
N LEU A 85 -5.00 -6.67 9.16
CA LEU A 85 -5.78 -7.52 10.08
C LEU A 85 -5.29 -7.37 11.53
N GLU A 86 -3.98 -7.37 11.74
CA GLU A 86 -3.41 -7.13 13.07
C GLU A 86 -3.62 -5.69 13.55
N ALA A 87 -3.56 -4.72 12.64
CA ALA A 87 -3.90 -3.33 12.96
C ALA A 87 -5.37 -3.18 13.38
N ALA A 88 -6.30 -3.84 12.68
CA ALA A 88 -7.72 -3.82 13.03
C ALA A 88 -7.98 -4.29 14.45
N LYS A 89 -7.32 -5.39 14.88
CA LYS A 89 -7.41 -5.91 16.26
C LYS A 89 -6.93 -4.88 17.28
N LYS A 90 -5.80 -4.23 17.03
CA LYS A 90 -5.26 -3.20 17.91
C LYS A 90 -6.19 -2.00 18.01
N ILE A 91 -6.73 -1.54 16.88
CA ILE A 91 -7.61 -0.37 16.82
C ILE A 91 -8.95 -0.65 17.53
N ALA A 92 -9.50 -1.85 17.36
CA ALA A 92 -10.78 -2.24 17.93
C ALA A 92 -10.84 -2.17 19.47
N VAL A 93 -9.70 -2.22 20.15
CA VAL A 93 -9.60 -2.13 21.61
C VAL A 93 -9.22 -0.74 22.14
N LEU A 94 -9.10 0.26 21.24
CA LEU A 94 -8.79 1.63 21.63
C LEU A 94 -10.06 2.35 22.10
N ASP A 95 -10.07 2.80 23.35
CA ASP A 95 -11.14 3.65 23.92
C ASP A 95 -10.95 5.14 23.62
N SER A 96 -10.49 5.47 22.41
CA SER A 96 -10.17 6.85 22.05
C SER A 96 -10.54 7.16 20.61
N VAL A 97 -10.72 8.44 20.31
CA VAL A 97 -10.86 8.92 18.94
C VAL A 97 -9.55 8.68 18.19
N HIS A 98 -9.61 7.89 17.14
CA HIS A 98 -8.44 7.59 16.32
C HIS A 98 -8.58 8.04 14.87
N ASN A 99 -9.78 8.28 14.36
CA ASN A 99 -10.04 8.66 12.96
C ASN A 99 -9.34 7.76 11.94
N VAL A 100 -9.36 6.46 12.16
CA VAL A 100 -8.77 5.46 11.26
C VAL A 100 -9.88 4.65 10.61
N ARG A 101 -9.75 4.44 9.31
CA ARG A 101 -10.56 3.55 8.48
C ARG A 101 -9.65 2.52 7.84
N ILE A 102 -10.07 1.26 7.77
CA ILE A 102 -9.36 0.20 7.07
C ILE A 102 -10.24 -0.29 5.92
N ILE A 103 -9.65 -0.41 4.74
CA ILE A 103 -10.29 -0.97 3.56
C ILE A 103 -9.34 -1.99 2.93
N PHE A 104 -9.82 -3.23 2.77
CA PHE A 104 -9.15 -4.19 1.92
C PHE A 104 -9.75 -4.05 0.52
N THR A 105 -8.91 -3.72 -0.44
CA THR A 105 -9.32 -3.44 -1.83
C THR A 105 -9.29 -4.68 -2.70
N ASP A 106 -10.16 -4.70 -3.70
CA ASP A 106 -10.21 -5.69 -4.76
C ASP A 106 -9.85 -5.05 -6.09
N GLY A 107 -9.22 -5.81 -6.99
CA GLY A 107 -8.95 -5.38 -8.36
C GLY A 107 -7.74 -4.46 -8.52
N GLU A 108 -6.74 -4.52 -7.63
CA GLU A 108 -5.47 -3.82 -7.83
C GLU A 108 -4.72 -4.38 -9.04
N GLU A 109 -4.68 -5.70 -9.17
CA GLU A 109 -3.96 -6.43 -10.21
C GLU A 109 -4.47 -6.13 -11.65
N GLU A 110 -5.67 -5.59 -11.77
CA GLU A 110 -6.17 -5.07 -13.04
C GLU A 110 -5.50 -3.76 -13.46
N GLY A 111 -4.74 -3.13 -12.58
CA GLY A 111 -3.92 -1.96 -12.87
C GLY A 111 -2.92 -2.16 -14.02
N ARG A 112 -2.59 -3.40 -14.37
CA ARG A 112 -1.85 -3.73 -15.61
C ARG A 112 -2.50 -3.20 -16.89
N PHE A 113 -3.82 -2.94 -16.86
CA PHE A 113 -4.57 -2.33 -17.95
C PHE A 113 -4.71 -0.80 -17.83
N GLY A 114 -4.10 -0.21 -16.80
CA GLY A 114 -4.10 1.22 -16.49
C GLY A 114 -4.80 1.54 -15.16
N VAL A 115 -4.49 2.72 -14.61
CA VAL A 115 -5.00 3.16 -13.30
C VAL A 115 -6.53 3.13 -13.21
N VAL A 116 -7.22 3.47 -14.29
CA VAL A 116 -8.69 3.49 -14.35
C VAL A 116 -9.33 2.10 -14.22
N SER A 117 -8.55 1.04 -14.43
CA SER A 117 -9.00 -0.35 -14.29
C SER A 117 -8.85 -0.86 -12.85
N GLN A 118 -8.10 -0.17 -11.99
CA GLN A 118 -7.96 -0.56 -10.59
C GLN A 118 -9.26 -0.35 -9.83
N GLY A 119 -9.59 -1.27 -8.93
CA GLY A 119 -10.73 -1.12 -8.03
C GLY A 119 -10.63 0.12 -7.14
N SER A 120 -9.41 0.49 -6.72
CA SER A 120 -9.14 1.71 -5.97
C SER A 120 -9.52 2.99 -6.71
N TYR A 121 -9.47 3.00 -8.05
CA TYR A 121 -9.92 4.16 -8.83
C TYR A 121 -11.43 4.38 -8.70
N SER A 122 -12.22 3.33 -8.90
CA SER A 122 -13.68 3.38 -8.74
C SER A 122 -14.08 3.68 -7.30
N LEU A 123 -13.40 3.08 -6.33
CA LEU A 123 -13.58 3.34 -4.90
C LEU A 123 -13.33 4.83 -4.58
N ALA A 124 -12.22 5.38 -5.01
CA ALA A 124 -11.86 6.78 -4.79
C ALA A 124 -12.87 7.74 -5.43
N LYS A 125 -13.31 7.44 -6.65
CA LYS A 125 -14.37 8.18 -7.33
C LYS A 125 -15.66 8.18 -6.50
N LYS A 126 -16.06 6.99 -5.98
CA LYS A 126 -17.27 6.86 -5.15
C LYS A 126 -17.13 7.59 -3.82
N MET A 127 -15.98 7.54 -3.18
CA MET A 127 -15.71 8.31 -1.96
C MET A 127 -15.90 9.81 -2.19
N LYS A 128 -15.45 10.32 -3.33
CA LYS A 128 -15.60 11.72 -3.71
C LYS A 128 -17.08 12.11 -3.94
N GLU A 129 -17.84 11.26 -4.63
CA GLU A 129 -19.30 11.45 -4.82
C GLU A 129 -20.06 11.52 -3.49
N LEU A 130 -19.58 10.81 -2.47
CA LEU A 130 -20.17 10.76 -1.13
C LEU A 130 -19.58 11.80 -0.16
N ASN A 131 -18.65 12.65 -0.58
CA ASN A 131 -17.88 13.58 0.25
C ASN A 131 -17.11 12.90 1.39
N GLU A 132 -16.59 11.69 1.14
CA GLU A 132 -15.79 10.86 2.05
C GLU A 132 -14.29 10.92 1.72
N ASP A 133 -13.87 11.90 0.92
CA ASP A 133 -12.53 12.08 0.37
C ASP A 133 -11.63 13.01 1.19
N ASP A 134 -12.12 13.54 2.33
CA ASP A 134 -11.35 14.44 3.19
C ASP A 134 -10.46 13.66 4.18
N GLY A 135 -9.37 13.15 3.68
CA GLY A 135 -8.42 12.36 4.46
C GLY A 135 -7.12 12.10 3.72
N ASP A 136 -6.27 11.33 4.37
CA ASP A 136 -5.02 10.84 3.80
C ASP A 136 -5.09 9.30 3.69
N VAL A 137 -4.60 8.74 2.58
CA VAL A 137 -4.63 7.31 2.30
C VAL A 137 -3.22 6.74 2.41
N PHE A 138 -3.08 5.64 3.16
CA PHE A 138 -1.84 4.90 3.36
C PHE A 138 -2.03 3.49 2.81
N VAL A 139 -1.40 3.22 1.68
CA VAL A 139 -1.44 1.91 1.03
C VAL A 139 -0.26 1.08 1.50
N PHE A 140 -0.51 -0.11 2.00
CA PHE A 140 0.50 -1.08 2.42
C PHE A 140 0.58 -2.17 1.38
N ASP A 141 1.65 -2.17 0.61
CA ASP A 141 1.84 -3.09 -0.50
C ASP A 141 3.26 -3.67 -0.51
N CYS A 142 3.35 -5.00 -0.59
CA CYS A 142 4.63 -5.71 -0.56
C CYS A 142 5.45 -5.37 0.70
N VAL A 143 4.82 -5.43 1.88
CA VAL A 143 5.42 -5.02 3.15
C VAL A 143 6.02 -6.16 3.97
N GLY A 144 6.07 -7.38 3.43
CA GLY A 144 6.49 -8.59 4.15
C GLY A 144 7.98 -8.92 4.05
N ARG A 145 8.79 -8.15 3.30
CA ARG A 145 10.18 -8.49 3.05
C ARG A 145 11.14 -7.32 3.28
N GLY A 146 12.17 -7.56 4.11
CA GLY A 146 13.22 -6.59 4.41
C GLY A 146 12.94 -5.77 5.66
N GLU A 147 13.82 -4.81 5.94
CA GLU A 147 13.82 -3.99 7.16
C GLU A 147 13.78 -2.49 6.90
N VAL A 148 13.80 -2.08 5.63
CA VAL A 148 13.80 -0.66 5.25
C VAL A 148 12.44 -0.30 4.68
N PRO A 149 11.66 0.57 5.36
CA PRO A 149 10.43 1.12 4.81
C PRO A 149 10.73 2.11 3.68
N VAL A 150 10.00 1.99 2.60
CA VAL A 150 10.18 2.78 1.38
C VAL A 150 8.85 3.43 1.01
N ILE A 151 8.88 4.72 0.70
CA ILE A 151 7.79 5.41 0.04
C ILE A 151 7.94 5.20 -1.47
N CYS A 152 6.90 4.68 -2.10
CA CYS A 152 6.85 4.57 -3.56
C CYS A 152 6.68 5.96 -4.16
N GLU A 153 7.67 6.39 -4.93
CA GLU A 153 7.66 7.69 -5.60
C GLU A 153 6.69 7.68 -6.77
N ILE A 154 6.01 8.80 -6.97
CA ILE A 154 5.12 9.02 -8.10
C ILE A 154 5.53 10.28 -8.86
N GLU A 155 5.20 10.32 -10.14
CA GLU A 155 5.32 11.52 -10.97
C GLU A 155 3.94 12.13 -11.20
N PHE A 156 3.85 13.43 -10.97
CA PHE A 156 2.65 14.20 -11.28
C PHE A 156 2.77 14.90 -12.63
N PRO A 157 1.64 15.14 -13.31
CA PRO A 157 1.65 15.96 -14.50
C PRO A 157 2.13 17.39 -14.16
N PRO A 158 2.72 18.13 -15.15
CA PRO A 158 3.29 19.47 -14.91
C PRO A 158 2.32 20.49 -14.34
N LYS A 159 1.02 20.29 -14.55
CA LYS A 159 -0.05 21.16 -14.01
C LYS A 159 -0.85 20.39 -13.01
N ILE A 160 -0.47 20.48 -11.75
CA ILE A 160 -1.19 19.92 -10.61
C ILE A 160 -1.84 21.06 -9.79
N ASP A 161 -2.99 20.79 -9.21
CA ASP A 161 -3.63 21.73 -8.29
C ASP A 161 -2.73 22.01 -7.09
N LYS A 162 -2.58 23.31 -6.73
CA LYS A 162 -1.66 23.75 -5.68
C LYS A 162 -2.08 23.25 -4.29
N LEU A 163 -3.39 23.19 -4.02
CA LEU A 163 -3.90 22.73 -2.73
C LEU A 163 -3.65 21.22 -2.59
N PHE A 164 -3.93 20.46 -3.65
CA PHE A 164 -3.61 19.04 -3.67
C PHE A 164 -2.11 18.79 -3.51
N SER A 165 -1.25 19.49 -4.24
CA SER A 165 0.20 19.38 -4.11
C SER A 165 0.67 19.61 -2.68
N ARG A 166 0.13 20.65 -2.01
CA ARG A 166 0.42 20.94 -0.59
C ARG A 166 -0.04 19.81 0.33
N LYS A 167 -1.26 19.28 0.14
CA LYS A 167 -1.79 18.16 0.93
C LYS A 167 -0.90 16.93 0.78
N TYR A 168 -0.54 16.59 -0.46
CA TYR A 168 0.33 15.44 -0.75
C TYR A 168 1.73 15.61 -0.13
N THR A 169 2.37 16.78 -0.30
CA THR A 169 3.69 17.04 0.28
C THR A 169 3.66 16.92 1.81
N ASN A 170 2.60 17.40 2.46
CA ASN A 170 2.42 17.25 3.90
C ASN A 170 2.31 15.76 4.30
N LEU A 171 1.55 14.97 3.55
CA LEU A 171 1.43 13.52 3.79
C LEU A 171 2.80 12.82 3.68
N ILE A 172 3.54 13.07 2.60
CA ILE A 172 4.89 12.51 2.42
C ILE A 172 5.81 12.90 3.58
N SER A 173 5.83 14.18 3.97
CA SER A 173 6.67 14.65 5.08
C SER A 173 6.34 13.95 6.41
N GLN A 174 5.07 13.67 6.67
CA GLN A 174 4.64 12.95 7.87
C GLN A 174 5.14 11.51 7.85
N VAL A 175 4.98 10.80 6.72
CA VAL A 175 5.45 9.42 6.58
C VAL A 175 6.97 9.36 6.69
N GLN A 176 7.69 10.29 6.08
CA GLN A 176 9.15 10.39 6.22
C GLN A 176 9.58 10.60 7.68
N ASN A 177 8.87 11.46 8.43
CA ASN A 177 9.15 11.67 9.84
C ASN A 177 8.90 10.41 10.69
N ILE A 178 7.90 9.59 10.35
CA ILE A 178 7.69 8.29 10.98
C ILE A 178 8.87 7.35 10.65
N PHE A 179 9.23 7.23 9.38
CA PHE A 179 10.30 6.34 8.93
C PHE A 179 11.65 6.69 9.55
N ASN A 180 11.97 7.98 9.66
CA ASN A 180 13.23 8.47 10.26
C ASN A 180 13.37 8.11 11.74
N ARG A 181 12.27 7.81 12.44
CA ARG A 181 12.29 7.34 13.84
C ARG A 181 12.45 5.83 13.97
N ILE A 182 12.13 5.09 12.91
CA ILE A 182 12.04 3.63 12.93
C ILE A 182 13.18 2.98 12.16
N SER A 183 13.60 3.59 11.06
CA SER A 183 14.58 3.03 10.12
C SER A 183 15.99 3.59 10.32
N SER A 184 16.98 2.76 10.06
CA SER A 184 18.39 3.16 10.01
C SER A 184 18.79 3.89 8.72
N ILE A 185 17.93 3.88 7.70
CA ILE A 185 18.09 4.65 6.47
C ILE A 185 16.96 5.66 6.40
N ASN A 186 17.31 6.94 6.37
CA ASN A 186 16.35 8.03 6.44
C ASN A 186 15.84 8.41 5.04
N ASN A 187 14.60 8.90 4.99
CA ASN A 187 13.98 9.54 3.82
C ASN A 187 14.02 8.68 2.55
N VAL A 188 13.84 7.36 2.68
CA VAL A 188 13.86 6.48 1.51
C VAL A 188 12.56 6.64 0.72
N MET A 189 12.67 7.31 -0.42
CA MET A 189 11.63 7.40 -1.43
C MET A 189 12.24 6.95 -2.76
N LEU A 190 11.66 5.94 -3.37
CA LEU A 190 12.21 5.29 -4.55
C LEU A 190 11.15 5.15 -5.65
N PRO A 191 11.55 5.32 -6.92
CA PRO A 191 10.69 4.97 -8.04
C PRO A 191 10.24 3.52 -7.94
N ALA A 192 8.95 3.32 -7.96
CA ALA A 192 8.30 2.01 -7.90
C ALA A 192 7.12 1.99 -8.87
N SER A 193 6.65 0.81 -9.22
CA SER A 193 5.35 0.67 -9.87
C SER A 193 4.27 1.22 -8.95
N TYR A 194 3.24 1.82 -9.53
CA TYR A 194 2.11 2.28 -8.74
C TYR A 194 1.28 1.09 -8.25
N SER A 195 0.64 1.26 -7.11
CA SER A 195 -0.33 0.38 -6.49
C SER A 195 -1.67 1.12 -6.35
N ASP A 196 -2.54 0.70 -5.47
CA ASP A 196 -3.83 1.35 -5.17
C ASP A 196 -3.74 2.86 -4.93
N ASN A 197 -2.60 3.38 -4.49
CA ASN A 197 -2.39 4.81 -4.32
C ASN A 197 -2.66 5.60 -5.60
N ALA A 198 -2.41 5.03 -6.77
CA ALA A 198 -2.63 5.69 -8.05
C ALA A 198 -4.12 5.98 -8.31
N GLY A 199 -5.00 5.05 -7.96
CA GLY A 199 -6.45 5.23 -8.07
C GLY A 199 -6.96 6.41 -7.24
N PHE A 200 -6.48 6.54 -5.99
CA PHE A 200 -6.82 7.67 -5.11
C PHE A 200 -6.25 8.99 -5.62
N LEU A 201 -4.98 9.00 -6.01
CA LEU A 201 -4.30 10.20 -6.52
C LEU A 201 -4.93 10.72 -7.81
N ALA A 202 -5.33 9.84 -8.73
CA ALA A 202 -6.01 10.20 -9.96
C ALA A 202 -7.37 10.88 -9.70
N ASN A 203 -7.98 10.63 -8.55
CA ASN A 203 -9.20 11.27 -8.09
C ASN A 203 -8.96 12.48 -7.16
N GLY A 204 -7.71 12.91 -6.97
CA GLY A 204 -7.36 14.07 -6.15
C GLY A 204 -7.38 13.82 -4.64
N ILE A 205 -7.35 12.56 -4.20
CA ILE A 205 -7.24 12.16 -2.80
C ILE A 205 -5.75 11.90 -2.50
N PRO A 206 -5.13 12.57 -1.50
CA PRO A 206 -3.75 12.32 -1.15
C PRO A 206 -3.54 10.88 -0.69
N ALA A 207 -2.63 10.17 -1.35
CA ALA A 207 -2.33 8.78 -1.06
C ALA A 207 -0.84 8.48 -1.18
N VAL A 208 -0.32 7.66 -0.30
CA VAL A 208 1.07 7.17 -0.31
C VAL A 208 1.08 5.66 -0.31
N ALA A 209 1.90 5.05 -1.17
CA ALA A 209 2.19 3.62 -1.09
C ALA A 209 3.48 3.40 -0.30
N ILE A 210 3.41 2.46 0.62
CA ILE A 210 4.48 2.04 1.54
C ILE A 210 4.81 0.59 1.23
N THR A 211 6.08 0.33 0.96
CA THR A 211 6.62 -1.02 0.77
C THR A 211 7.83 -1.25 1.67
N MET A 212 8.29 -2.49 1.78
CA MET A 212 9.48 -2.85 2.54
C MET A 212 10.52 -3.51 1.63
N LEU A 213 11.79 -3.15 1.82
CA LEU A 213 12.90 -3.76 1.09
C LEU A 213 14.05 -4.14 2.03
N PRO A 214 14.83 -5.18 1.71
CA PRO A 214 16.13 -5.42 2.31
C PRO A 214 17.08 -4.22 2.08
N ARG A 215 17.93 -3.95 3.06
CA ARG A 215 18.87 -2.81 3.02
C ARG A 215 19.80 -2.83 1.82
N ASP A 216 20.34 -3.99 1.51
CA ASP A 216 21.22 -4.19 0.36
C ASP A 216 20.51 -3.95 -0.98
N GLU A 217 19.26 -4.38 -1.11
CA GLU A 217 18.43 -4.11 -2.30
C GLU A 217 18.18 -2.61 -2.46
N VAL A 218 17.88 -1.87 -1.37
CA VAL A 218 17.73 -0.41 -1.39
C VAL A 218 19.00 0.27 -1.90
N LEU A 219 20.15 -0.05 -1.32
CA LEU A 219 21.43 0.58 -1.67
C LEU A 219 21.83 0.27 -3.12
N ASN A 220 21.65 -0.98 -3.55
CA ASN A 220 21.93 -1.40 -4.92
C ASN A 220 21.01 -0.68 -5.91
N TYR A 221 19.72 -0.59 -5.60
CA TYR A 221 18.76 0.09 -6.47
C TYR A 221 19.03 1.59 -6.58
N MET A 222 19.34 2.26 -5.47
CA MET A 222 19.76 3.68 -5.49
C MET A 222 21.02 3.90 -6.36
N SER A 223 21.97 2.96 -6.34
CA SER A 223 23.15 2.99 -7.20
C SER A 223 22.78 2.80 -8.67
N ASN A 224 21.88 1.83 -8.96
CA ASN A 224 21.40 1.54 -10.31
C ASN A 224 20.64 2.72 -10.92
N LEU A 225 19.78 3.39 -10.14
CA LEU A 225 19.06 4.60 -10.57
C LEU A 225 19.99 5.72 -11.01
N LYS A 226 21.18 5.85 -10.40
CA LYS A 226 22.20 6.84 -10.79
C LYS A 226 22.95 6.42 -12.05
N ARG A 227 23.18 5.12 -12.22
CA ARG A 227 24.07 4.56 -13.26
C ARG A 227 23.35 4.24 -14.55
N ILE A 228 22.05 3.88 -14.50
CA ILE A 228 21.30 3.36 -15.65
C ILE A 228 20.28 4.41 -16.10
N PRO A 229 20.55 5.13 -17.22
CA PRO A 229 19.59 6.08 -17.77
C PRO A 229 18.27 5.39 -18.12
N GLY A 230 17.15 6.05 -17.82
CA GLY A 230 15.81 5.55 -18.14
C GLY A 230 15.25 4.52 -17.17
N LEU A 231 16.04 3.97 -16.22
CA LEU A 231 15.53 2.99 -15.24
C LEU A 231 14.36 3.55 -14.42
N ARG A 232 14.43 4.82 -13.99
CA ARG A 232 13.35 5.49 -13.27
C ARG A 232 12.04 5.46 -14.04
N GLN A 233 12.05 5.97 -15.28
CA GLN A 233 10.85 6.07 -16.12
C GLN A 233 10.27 4.69 -16.44
N SER A 234 11.14 3.72 -16.65
CA SER A 234 10.73 2.34 -16.93
C SER A 234 9.93 1.72 -15.80
N VAL A 235 10.41 1.90 -14.57
CA VAL A 235 9.75 1.35 -13.39
C VAL A 235 8.43 2.08 -13.13
N MET A 236 8.43 3.41 -13.20
CA MET A 236 7.25 4.22 -12.87
C MET A 236 6.11 4.09 -13.89
N ASN A 237 6.43 3.82 -15.15
CA ASN A 237 5.42 3.67 -16.20
C ASN A 237 4.83 2.25 -16.31
N ARG A 238 5.22 1.29 -15.47
CA ARG A 238 4.89 -0.15 -15.60
C ARG A 238 5.19 -0.74 -17.00
N LYS A 239 5.98 -0.05 -17.79
CA LYS A 239 6.27 -0.40 -19.17
C LYS A 239 7.75 -0.78 -19.33
N LEU A 240 8.16 -1.84 -18.63
CA LEU A 240 9.47 -2.44 -18.88
C LEU A 240 9.59 -2.95 -20.34
N GLU A 241 8.44 -3.21 -20.98
CA GLU A 241 8.34 -3.71 -22.35
C GLU A 241 8.47 -2.62 -23.42
N ASP A 242 8.13 -1.36 -23.11
CA ASP A 242 8.09 -0.23 -24.06
C ASP A 242 9.34 0.65 -24.06
N ILE A 243 10.41 0.22 -23.38
CA ILE A 243 11.64 1.02 -23.35
C ILE A 243 12.31 0.91 -24.73
N PRO A 244 12.58 2.03 -25.39
CA PRO A 244 13.35 1.98 -26.61
C PRO A 244 14.65 1.23 -26.35
N SER A 245 14.94 0.20 -27.12
CA SER A 245 16.16 -0.64 -27.06
C SER A 245 17.47 0.16 -27.14
N LYS A 246 17.37 1.47 -27.37
CA LYS A 246 18.50 2.43 -27.39
C LYS A 246 18.99 2.85 -26.00
N VAL A 247 18.20 2.62 -24.92
CA VAL A 247 18.56 3.10 -23.57
C VAL A 247 19.25 2.00 -22.76
N ALA A 248 18.65 0.83 -22.67
CA ALA A 248 19.26 -0.38 -22.11
C ALA A 248 18.44 -1.61 -22.53
N PRO A 249 19.05 -2.77 -22.72
CA PRO A 249 18.31 -4.01 -22.95
C PRO A 249 17.37 -4.32 -21.79
N GLU A 250 16.17 -4.82 -22.07
CA GLU A 250 15.13 -5.13 -21.07
C GLU A 250 15.63 -5.96 -19.90
N TYR A 251 16.48 -6.98 -20.17
CA TYR A 251 17.04 -7.84 -19.12
C TYR A 251 17.92 -7.03 -18.12
N ILE A 252 18.66 -6.01 -18.59
CA ILE A 252 19.45 -5.15 -17.70
C ILE A 252 18.53 -4.35 -16.77
N LEU A 253 17.41 -3.88 -17.27
CA LEU A 253 16.45 -3.13 -16.47
C LEU A 253 15.79 -4.02 -15.43
N ARG A 254 15.38 -5.22 -15.82
CA ARG A 254 14.83 -6.23 -14.88
C ARG A 254 15.83 -6.59 -13.78
N GLU A 255 17.10 -6.86 -14.13
CA GLU A 255 18.13 -7.19 -13.14
C GLU A 255 18.52 -5.99 -12.26
N SER A 256 18.14 -4.78 -12.62
CA SER A 256 18.52 -3.56 -11.92
C SER A 256 17.51 -3.10 -10.88
N VAL A 257 16.31 -3.67 -10.87
CA VAL A 257 15.30 -3.43 -9.83
C VAL A 257 15.51 -4.37 -8.62
N PRO A 258 14.97 -4.03 -7.45
CA PRO A 258 15.05 -4.88 -6.27
C PRO A 258 14.58 -6.32 -6.53
N LEU A 259 15.28 -7.31 -5.97
CA LEU A 259 14.91 -8.71 -6.09
C LEU A 259 13.49 -8.96 -5.52
N THR A 260 13.13 -8.26 -4.46
CA THR A 260 11.80 -8.26 -3.88
C THR A 260 10.73 -8.00 -4.95
N TRP A 261 10.92 -6.97 -5.79
CA TRP A 261 9.96 -6.63 -6.84
C TRP A 261 10.02 -7.59 -8.04
N ARG A 262 11.17 -8.25 -8.26
CA ARG A 262 11.29 -9.28 -9.31
C ARG A 262 10.54 -10.58 -8.97
N TYR A 263 10.25 -10.82 -7.69
CA TYR A 263 9.46 -11.96 -7.25
C TYR A 263 7.94 -11.75 -7.44
N ILE A 264 7.48 -10.51 -7.45
CA ILE A 264 6.07 -10.14 -7.66
C ILE A 264 5.55 -10.81 -8.94
N HIS A 265 4.34 -11.34 -8.89
CA HIS A 265 3.66 -12.06 -9.98
C HIS A 265 4.39 -13.32 -10.49
N THR A 266 5.26 -13.89 -9.69
CA THR A 266 5.96 -15.13 -10.00
C THR A 266 5.74 -16.21 -8.94
N GLU A 267 6.14 -17.45 -9.26
CA GLU A 267 6.18 -18.55 -8.29
C GLU A 267 7.17 -18.32 -7.14
N PHE A 268 8.04 -17.31 -7.23
CA PHE A 268 9.03 -16.98 -6.19
C PHE A 268 8.47 -16.08 -5.10
N ASP A 269 7.28 -15.49 -5.25
CA ASP A 269 6.61 -14.77 -4.18
C ASP A 269 5.97 -15.72 -3.18
N LYS A 270 6.81 -16.35 -2.34
CA LYS A 270 6.47 -17.41 -1.37
C LYS A 270 6.64 -16.93 0.06
N ILE A 271 6.00 -17.62 0.98
CA ILE A 271 6.14 -17.40 2.42
C ILE A 271 7.61 -17.49 2.89
N THR A 272 8.43 -18.31 2.25
CA THR A 272 9.86 -18.49 2.58
C THR A 272 10.72 -17.29 2.22
N THR A 273 10.25 -16.36 1.41
CA THR A 273 10.95 -15.13 1.05
C THR A 273 10.63 -13.97 1.99
N LEU A 274 9.62 -14.13 2.84
CA LEU A 274 9.21 -13.10 3.80
C LEU A 274 10.22 -12.97 4.95
N THR A 275 10.31 -11.77 5.49
CA THR A 275 11.14 -11.42 6.64
C THR A 275 10.24 -11.15 7.85
N PRO A 276 10.15 -12.03 8.85
CA PRO A 276 9.22 -11.85 9.98
C PRO A 276 9.37 -10.52 10.73
N SER A 277 10.57 -9.94 10.77
CA SER A 277 10.82 -8.62 11.38
C SER A 277 10.18 -7.48 10.61
N SER A 278 9.91 -7.62 9.30
CA SER A 278 9.17 -6.62 8.51
C SER A 278 7.81 -6.31 9.15
N PHE A 279 7.09 -7.35 9.54
CA PHE A 279 5.76 -7.19 10.17
C PHE A 279 5.81 -6.41 11.48
N THR A 280 6.91 -6.54 12.26
CA THR A 280 7.11 -5.74 13.46
C THR A 280 7.34 -4.27 13.11
N ILE A 281 8.15 -3.99 12.11
CA ILE A 281 8.42 -2.62 11.64
C ILE A 281 7.14 -1.99 11.09
N VAL A 282 6.41 -2.70 10.23
CA VAL A 282 5.15 -2.23 9.65
C VAL A 282 4.11 -1.97 10.74
N SER A 283 4.02 -2.84 11.75
CA SER A 283 3.15 -2.64 12.90
C SER A 283 3.49 -1.34 13.65
N HIS A 284 4.77 -1.02 13.84
CA HIS A 284 5.19 0.24 14.45
C HIS A 284 4.85 1.45 13.57
N ILE A 285 5.01 1.33 12.24
CA ILE A 285 4.60 2.39 11.29
C ILE A 285 3.10 2.66 11.42
N ILE A 286 2.28 1.61 11.44
CA ILE A 286 0.83 1.74 11.59
C ILE A 286 0.48 2.36 12.96
N ASP A 287 1.11 1.92 14.05
CA ASP A 287 0.91 2.48 15.39
C ASP A 287 1.20 4.01 15.41
N GLU A 288 2.25 4.46 14.72
CA GLU A 288 2.56 5.89 14.60
C GLU A 288 1.55 6.63 13.71
N ILE A 289 1.06 6.03 12.63
CA ILE A 289 0.00 6.60 11.78
C ILE A 289 -1.31 6.74 12.59
N ILE A 290 -1.68 5.76 13.39
CA ILE A 290 -2.87 5.82 14.25
C ILE A 290 -2.80 7.02 15.19
N LYS A 291 -1.63 7.31 15.75
CA LYS A 291 -1.39 8.44 16.68
C LYS A 291 -1.41 9.82 16.01
N LEU A 292 -1.34 9.89 14.67
CA LEU A 292 -1.42 11.16 13.95
C LEU A 292 -2.82 11.76 14.13
N ASN A 293 -2.92 12.79 14.95
CA ASN A 293 -4.15 13.56 15.17
C ASN A 293 -3.94 14.99 14.66
N TYR A 294 -4.09 15.20 13.37
CA TYR A 294 -4.02 16.52 12.79
C TYR A 294 -5.40 17.07 12.46
N LEU A 295 -5.59 18.34 12.82
CA LEU A 295 -6.83 19.05 12.60
C LEU A 295 -7.14 19.15 11.10
N LYS A 296 -8.42 19.04 10.77
CA LYS A 296 -8.88 19.43 9.44
C LYS A 296 -8.54 20.89 9.22
N THR A 297 -7.93 21.22 8.10
CA THR A 297 -7.78 22.61 7.70
C THR A 297 -9.19 23.12 7.36
N VAL A 298 -9.73 23.98 8.20
CA VAL A 298 -10.96 24.70 7.87
C VAL A 298 -10.60 25.63 6.71
N VAL A 299 -11.14 25.34 5.52
CA VAL A 299 -11.03 26.18 4.32
C VAL A 299 -12.08 27.28 4.42
#